data_88671ff6931ceacf3455640f538b9f25
#
_entry.id   88671ff6931ceacf3455640f538b9f25
#
_cell.length_a   1.000
_cell.length_b   1.000
_cell.length_c   1.000
_cell.angle_alpha   90.00
_cell.angle_beta   90.00
_cell.angle_gamma   90.00
#
_symmetry.space_group_name_H-M   'P 1'
#
loop_
_entity.id
_entity.type
_entity.pdbx_description
1 polymer ?
#
loop_
_entity_poly.entity_id
_entity_poly.type
_entity_poly.pdbx_seq_one_letter_code
_entity_poly.pdbx_strand_id
1 'polypeptide(L)'
;MNDYIAKKEFTFKQISIHLLLFILTFFTLTMAGVSWSNLDPYQLENLPAGLTYSILLIIMISSHEFGHYFAARIHKIDVTLPYYIPFPFLSLNPFGTMGAVIRMKSPTQDKKSLFDVGVAGPIAGWLV
;
A
#
# COMPACT_ATOMS: atom_id res chain seq x y z
N MET A 1 -12.96 -27.10 7.90
CA MET A 1 -13.99 -26.28 8.57
C MET A 1 -13.37 -25.25 9.53
N ASN A 2 -12.39 -25.65 10.33
CA ASN A 2 -11.69 -24.73 11.23
C ASN A 2 -10.94 -23.64 10.46
N ASP A 3 -10.38 -23.97 9.30
CA ASP A 3 -9.67 -23.01 8.46
C ASP A 3 -10.59 -21.92 7.91
N TYR A 4 -11.85 -22.27 7.67
CA TYR A 4 -12.84 -21.33 7.18
C TYR A 4 -13.23 -20.32 8.26
N ILE A 5 -13.41 -20.80 9.48
CA ILE A 5 -13.75 -19.96 10.62
C ILE A 5 -12.57 -19.07 10.97
N ALA A 6 -11.34 -19.60 10.97
CA ALA A 6 -10.13 -18.84 11.22
C ALA A 6 -9.92 -17.75 10.16
N LYS A 7 -10.21 -18.05 8.88
CA LYS A 7 -10.13 -17.06 7.81
C LYS A 7 -11.14 -15.93 7.98
N LYS A 8 -12.32 -16.23 8.52
CA LYS A 8 -13.37 -15.23 8.72
C LYS A 8 -13.04 -14.28 9.87
N GLU A 9 -12.57 -14.80 11.00
CA GLU A 9 -12.14 -13.97 12.14
C GLU A 9 -10.93 -13.14 11.80
N PHE A 10 -9.97 -13.75 11.11
CA PHE A 10 -8.76 -13.13 10.64
C PHE A 10 -9.07 -11.94 9.72
N THR A 11 -10.08 -12.09 8.84
CA THR A 11 -10.45 -11.07 7.86
C THR A 11 -10.94 -9.78 8.51
N PHE A 12 -11.77 -9.86 9.56
CA PHE A 12 -12.29 -8.64 10.22
C PHE A 12 -11.18 -7.83 10.88
N LYS A 13 -10.31 -8.49 11.65
CA LYS A 13 -9.20 -7.83 12.32
C LYS A 13 -8.22 -7.24 11.30
N GLN A 14 -7.93 -7.98 10.25
CA GLN A 14 -7.03 -7.53 9.19
C GLN A 14 -7.57 -6.34 8.41
N ILE A 15 -8.86 -6.35 8.07
CA ILE A 15 -9.48 -5.23 7.37
C ILE A 15 -9.37 -3.96 8.21
N SER A 16 -9.57 -4.07 9.53
CA SER A 16 -9.44 -2.92 10.43
C SER A 16 -8.01 -2.37 10.44
N ILE A 17 -7.02 -3.26 10.49
CA ILE A 17 -5.61 -2.86 10.48
C ILE A 17 -5.24 -2.22 9.13
N HIS A 18 -5.66 -2.83 8.02
CA HIS A 18 -5.40 -2.29 6.69
C HIS A 18 -6.01 -0.90 6.51
N LEU A 19 -7.26 -0.74 6.96
CA LEU A 19 -7.95 0.55 6.86
C LEU A 19 -7.26 1.62 7.68
N LEU A 20 -6.83 1.29 8.91
CA LEU A 20 -6.12 2.22 9.78
C LEU A 20 -4.80 2.63 9.14
N LEU A 21 -4.02 1.68 8.65
CA LEU A 21 -2.73 1.97 7.99
C LEU A 21 -2.92 2.78 6.72
N PHE A 22 -3.97 2.51 5.96
CA PHE A 22 -4.30 3.28 4.76
C PHE A 22 -4.60 4.74 5.10
N ILE A 23 -5.43 4.97 6.12
CA ILE A 23 -5.79 6.31 6.55
C ILE A 23 -4.57 7.08 7.06
N LEU A 24 -3.74 6.43 7.89
CA LEU A 24 -2.52 7.05 8.39
C LEU A 24 -1.55 7.37 7.26
N THR A 25 -1.41 6.47 6.29
CA THR A 25 -0.53 6.68 5.13
C THR A 25 -1.03 7.82 4.26
N PHE A 26 -2.35 7.88 4.03
CA PHE A 26 -2.94 8.99 3.29
C PHE A 26 -2.64 10.33 3.97
N PHE A 27 -2.74 10.38 5.29
CA PHE A 27 -2.45 11.58 6.06
C PHE A 27 -0.97 11.97 5.94
N THR A 28 -0.04 11.01 6.10
CA THR A 28 1.39 11.31 5.99
C THR A 28 1.80 11.68 4.57
N LEU A 29 1.16 11.09 3.55
CA LEU A 29 1.37 11.49 2.15
C LEU A 29 0.89 12.91 1.90
N THR A 30 -0.25 13.29 2.48
CA THR A 30 -0.76 14.65 2.37
C THR A 30 0.20 15.64 3.01
N MET A 31 0.73 15.31 4.18
CA MET A 31 1.76 16.14 4.83
C MET A 31 3.01 16.30 3.95
N ALA A 32 3.45 15.20 3.32
CA ALA A 32 4.60 15.25 2.42
C ALA A 32 4.30 16.16 1.22
N GLY A 33 3.10 16.07 0.66
CA GLY A 33 2.68 16.93 -0.45
C GLY A 33 2.68 18.41 -0.07
N VAL A 34 2.26 18.73 1.15
CA VAL A 34 2.33 20.09 1.68
C VAL A 34 3.79 20.55 1.74
N SER A 35 4.67 19.70 2.23
CA SER A 35 6.10 20.02 2.31
C SER A 35 6.71 20.27 0.92
N TRP A 36 6.34 19.45 -0.08
CA TRP A 36 6.79 19.65 -1.45
C TRP A 36 6.27 20.94 -2.07
N SER A 37 5.15 21.47 -1.56
CA SER A 37 4.60 22.77 -1.98
C SER A 37 5.23 23.96 -1.26
N ASN A 38 6.28 23.72 -0.47
CA ASN A 38 6.98 24.72 0.32
C ASN A 38 6.11 25.37 1.40
N LEU A 39 5.13 24.62 1.91
CA LEU A 39 4.28 25.04 3.00
C LEU A 39 4.58 24.20 4.25
N ASP A 40 4.11 24.66 5.41
CA ASP A 40 4.31 23.95 6.67
C ASP A 40 3.33 22.78 6.76
N PRO A 41 3.83 21.51 6.78
CA PRO A 41 2.95 20.35 6.85
C PRO A 41 2.28 20.17 8.21
N TYR A 42 2.73 20.86 9.23
CA TYR A 42 2.18 20.75 10.58
C TYR A 42 1.05 21.74 10.84
N GLN A 43 0.69 22.55 9.86
CA GLN A 43 -0.47 23.42 9.95
C GLN A 43 -1.64 22.83 9.21
N LEU A 44 -2.76 22.63 9.91
CA LEU A 44 -3.94 21.98 9.35
C LEU A 44 -4.52 22.72 8.15
N GLU A 45 -4.41 24.06 8.14
CA GLU A 45 -4.93 24.89 7.05
C GLU A 45 -4.20 24.64 5.72
N ASN A 46 -2.98 24.08 5.76
CA ASN A 46 -2.19 23.80 4.57
C ASN A 46 -2.45 22.39 3.99
N LEU A 47 -3.17 21.53 4.70
CA LEU A 47 -3.39 20.14 4.27
C LEU A 47 -4.01 20.04 2.87
N PRO A 48 -4.98 20.87 2.47
CA PRO A 48 -5.53 20.78 1.10
C PRO A 48 -4.49 20.93 0.00
N ALA A 49 -3.39 21.64 0.25
CA ALA A 49 -2.33 21.80 -0.75
C ALA A 49 -1.59 20.49 -1.06
N GLY A 50 -1.64 19.51 -0.15
CA GLY A 50 -1.00 18.22 -0.34
C GLY A 50 -1.90 17.14 -0.92
N LEU A 51 -3.19 17.41 -1.16
CA LEU A 51 -4.15 16.39 -1.58
C LEU A 51 -3.83 15.82 -2.95
N THR A 52 -3.44 16.63 -3.91
CA THR A 52 -3.10 16.15 -5.25
C THR A 52 -1.96 15.14 -5.19
N TYR A 53 -0.91 15.47 -4.44
CA TYR A 53 0.24 14.58 -4.26
C TYR A 53 -0.18 13.26 -3.62
N SER A 54 -0.95 13.31 -2.52
CA SER A 54 -1.35 12.10 -1.81
C SER A 54 -2.27 11.23 -2.64
N ILE A 55 -3.24 11.82 -3.34
CA ILE A 55 -4.18 11.07 -4.18
C ILE A 55 -3.43 10.36 -5.31
N LEU A 56 -2.55 11.06 -6.01
CA LEU A 56 -1.80 10.47 -7.12
C LEU A 56 -0.87 9.37 -6.64
N LEU A 57 -0.15 9.58 -5.56
CA LEU A 57 0.76 8.58 -5.02
C LEU A 57 0.03 7.36 -4.48
N ILE A 58 -1.09 7.56 -3.77
CA ILE A 58 -1.83 6.43 -3.22
C ILE A 58 -2.43 5.57 -4.35
N ILE A 59 -2.87 6.19 -5.44
CA ILE A 59 -3.36 5.46 -6.62
C ILE A 59 -2.23 4.65 -7.24
N MET A 60 -1.06 5.25 -7.40
CA MET A 60 0.08 4.58 -8.01
C MET A 60 0.55 3.41 -7.13
N ILE A 61 0.71 3.64 -5.84
CA ILE A 61 1.14 2.58 -4.90
C ILE A 61 0.10 1.47 -4.85
N SER A 62 -1.19 1.81 -4.79
CA SER A 62 -2.26 0.83 -4.75
C SER A 62 -2.28 -0.02 -6.02
N SER A 63 -2.15 0.60 -7.19
CA SER A 63 -2.13 -0.13 -8.45
C SER A 63 -0.94 -1.08 -8.53
N HIS A 64 0.23 -0.62 -8.09
CA HIS A 64 1.43 -1.44 -8.04
C HIS A 64 1.22 -2.68 -7.16
N GLU A 65 0.76 -2.46 -5.93
CA GLU A 65 0.62 -3.54 -4.96
C GLU A 65 -0.53 -4.49 -5.31
N PHE A 66 -1.64 -3.97 -5.82
CA PHE A 66 -2.73 -4.82 -6.29
C PHE A 66 -2.35 -5.61 -7.55
N GLY A 67 -1.42 -5.10 -8.36
CA GLY A 67 -0.85 -5.89 -9.45
C GLY A 67 -0.19 -7.16 -8.94
N HIS A 68 0.67 -7.02 -7.92
CA HIS A 68 1.26 -8.17 -7.24
C HIS A 68 0.21 -9.09 -6.63
N TYR A 69 -0.77 -8.50 -5.97
CA TYR A 69 -1.83 -9.25 -5.28
C TYR A 69 -2.64 -10.10 -6.25
N PHE A 70 -3.12 -9.50 -7.34
CA PHE A 70 -3.96 -10.23 -8.29
C PHE A 70 -3.17 -11.30 -9.06
N ALA A 71 -1.92 -11.00 -9.43
CA ALA A 71 -1.07 -12.00 -10.07
C ALA A 71 -0.81 -13.19 -9.14
N ALA A 72 -0.57 -12.93 -7.86
CA ALA A 72 -0.40 -13.98 -6.88
C ALA A 72 -1.66 -14.84 -6.75
N ARG A 73 -2.83 -14.20 -6.74
CA ARG A 73 -4.11 -14.92 -6.66
C ARG A 73 -4.34 -15.78 -7.89
N ILE A 74 -4.01 -15.29 -9.07
CA ILE A 74 -4.13 -16.06 -10.31
C ILE A 74 -3.24 -17.31 -10.27
N HIS A 75 -2.04 -17.18 -9.72
CA HIS A 75 -1.12 -18.30 -9.57
C HIS A 75 -1.37 -19.14 -8.33
N LYS A 76 -2.49 -18.90 -7.63
CA LYS A 76 -2.88 -19.65 -6.41
C LYS A 76 -1.86 -19.53 -5.29
N ILE A 77 -1.18 -18.41 -5.22
CA ILE A 77 -0.28 -18.06 -4.11
C ILE A 77 -1.08 -17.30 -3.07
N ASP A 78 -1.01 -17.76 -1.82
CA ASP A 78 -1.73 -17.11 -0.72
C ASP A 78 -0.95 -15.92 -0.23
N VAL A 79 -1.54 -14.73 -0.38
CA VAL A 79 -0.92 -13.45 -0.01
C VAL A 79 -1.89 -12.60 0.80
N THR A 80 -1.36 -11.69 1.60
CA THR A 80 -2.17 -10.71 2.31
C THR A 80 -2.54 -9.55 1.38
N LEU A 81 -3.55 -8.77 1.80
CA LEU A 81 -3.79 -7.45 1.21
C LEU A 81 -2.59 -6.53 1.49
N PRO A 82 -2.41 -5.49 0.67
CA PRO A 82 -1.29 -4.58 0.89
C PRO A 82 -1.37 -3.89 2.24
N TYR A 83 -0.24 -3.89 2.97
CA TYR A 83 -0.07 -3.13 4.20
C TYR A 83 0.63 -1.81 3.84
N TYR A 84 -0.07 -0.70 3.98
CA TYR A 84 0.49 0.62 3.76
C TYR A 84 1.36 1.01 4.95
N ILE A 85 2.50 1.61 4.68
CA ILE A 85 3.47 1.98 5.71
C ILE A 85 3.54 3.51 5.77
N PRO A 86 2.90 4.13 6.79
CA PRO A 86 3.00 5.57 6.97
C PRO A 86 4.37 5.97 7.49
N PHE A 87 4.84 7.13 7.13
CA PHE A 87 6.12 7.64 7.61
C PHE A 87 6.02 9.15 7.82
N PRO A 88 5.76 9.60 9.06
CA PRO A 88 5.52 11.01 9.36
C PRO A 88 6.79 11.86 9.48
N PHE A 89 7.98 11.24 9.55
CA PHE A 89 9.23 11.96 9.74
C PHE A 89 9.78 12.45 8.40
N LEU A 90 9.25 13.57 7.91
CA LEU A 90 9.53 14.09 6.57
C LEU A 90 11.00 14.48 6.38
N SER A 91 11.70 14.81 7.46
CA SER A 91 13.14 15.12 7.40
C SER A 91 13.98 13.89 7.05
N LEU A 92 13.50 12.68 7.39
CA LEU A 92 14.18 11.43 7.09
C LEU A 92 13.68 10.82 5.77
N ASN A 93 12.39 10.98 5.49
CA ASN A 93 11.78 10.46 4.27
C ASN A 93 10.77 11.48 3.75
N PRO A 94 11.15 12.26 2.72
CA PRO A 94 10.29 13.33 2.23
C PRO A 94 9.08 12.85 1.45
N PHE A 95 9.00 11.56 1.14
CA PHE A 95 7.87 11.02 0.37
C PHE A 95 6.61 10.80 1.22
N GLY A 96 6.75 10.70 2.54
CA GLY A 96 5.61 10.53 3.45
C GLY A 96 5.15 9.08 3.62
N THR A 97 5.81 8.14 2.96
CA THR A 97 5.50 6.72 3.08
C THR A 97 6.73 5.89 2.72
N MET A 98 6.79 4.69 3.25
CA MET A 98 7.77 3.68 2.84
C MET A 98 7.16 2.73 1.80
N GLY A 99 5.98 3.08 1.24
CA GLY A 99 5.29 2.28 0.26
C GLY A 99 4.26 1.37 0.91
N ALA A 100 4.03 0.24 0.28
CA ALA A 100 3.15 -0.79 0.81
C ALA A 100 3.81 -2.15 0.59
N VAL A 101 3.43 -3.13 1.40
CA VAL A 101 4.01 -4.48 1.30
C VAL A 101 2.90 -5.51 1.30
N ILE A 102 3.10 -6.56 0.51
CA ILE A 102 2.27 -7.75 0.49
C ILE A 102 3.07 -8.88 1.10
N ARG A 103 2.47 -9.59 2.05
CA ARG A 103 3.12 -10.72 2.69
C ARG A 103 2.64 -12.02 2.04
N MET A 104 3.58 -12.82 1.56
CA MET A 104 3.27 -14.15 1.03
C MET A 104 3.12 -15.13 2.19
N LYS A 105 1.96 -15.81 2.24
CA LYS A 105 1.66 -16.78 3.29
C LYS A 105 2.18 -18.17 2.95
N SER A 106 2.42 -18.43 1.67
CA SER A 106 2.97 -19.70 1.21
C SER A 106 4.13 -19.42 0.28
N PRO A 107 5.15 -20.33 0.24
CA PRO A 107 6.26 -20.14 -0.69
C PRO A 107 5.82 -20.34 -2.13
N THR A 108 6.45 -19.61 -3.04
CA THR A 108 6.26 -19.85 -4.47
C THR A 108 6.96 -21.13 -4.85
N GLN A 109 6.25 -21.97 -5.63
CA GLN A 109 6.79 -23.29 -5.98
C GLN A 109 7.55 -23.30 -7.30
N ASP A 110 7.39 -22.28 -8.14
CA ASP A 110 8.14 -22.21 -9.40
C ASP A 110 8.61 -20.78 -9.70
N LYS A 111 9.62 -20.71 -10.56
CA LYS A 111 10.25 -19.44 -10.92
C LYS A 111 9.35 -18.58 -11.81
N LYS A 112 8.49 -19.22 -12.61
CA LYS A 112 7.59 -18.52 -13.52
C LYS A 112 6.54 -17.74 -12.72
N SER A 113 5.93 -18.38 -11.71
CA SER A 113 4.95 -17.71 -10.87
C SER A 113 5.57 -16.54 -10.12
N LEU A 114 6.76 -16.72 -9.60
CA LEU A 114 7.50 -15.66 -8.91
C LEU A 114 7.79 -14.49 -9.85
N PHE A 115 8.20 -14.79 -11.07
CA PHE A 115 8.48 -13.76 -12.09
C PHE A 115 7.20 -13.00 -12.46
N ASP A 116 6.10 -13.72 -12.71
CA ASP A 116 4.83 -13.11 -13.12
C ASP A 116 4.29 -12.18 -12.02
N VAL A 117 4.35 -12.62 -10.77
CA VAL A 117 3.93 -11.81 -9.63
C VAL A 117 4.83 -10.57 -9.49
N GLY A 118 6.15 -10.77 -9.62
CA GLY A 118 7.10 -9.68 -9.47
C GLY A 118 6.96 -8.61 -10.55
N VAL A 119 6.59 -8.99 -11.78
CA VAL A 119 6.46 -8.05 -12.90
C VAL A 119 5.10 -7.35 -12.89
N ALA A 120 4.06 -8.02 -12.37
CA ALA A 120 2.68 -7.51 -12.41
C ALA A 120 2.52 -6.18 -11.66
N GLY A 121 3.24 -6.01 -10.53
CA GLY A 121 3.19 -4.77 -9.77
C GLY A 121 3.69 -3.56 -10.55
N PRO A 122 4.92 -3.59 -11.03
CA PRO A 122 5.45 -2.48 -11.83
C PRO A 122 4.62 -2.18 -13.08
N ILE A 123 4.13 -3.21 -13.78
CA ILE A 123 3.30 -3.02 -14.97
C ILE A 123 2.00 -2.31 -14.59
N ALA A 124 1.32 -2.78 -13.54
CA ALA A 124 0.05 -2.17 -13.11
C ALA A 124 0.25 -0.72 -12.66
N GLY A 125 1.31 -0.44 -11.92
CA GLY A 125 1.63 0.92 -11.50
C GLY A 125 1.98 1.83 -12.65
N TRP A 126 2.67 1.31 -13.67
CA TRP A 126 3.05 2.08 -14.86
C TRP A 126 1.84 2.42 -15.73
N LEU A 127 0.86 1.52 -15.82
CA LEU A 127 -0.35 1.75 -16.61
C LEU A 127 -1.27 2.81 -16.02
N VAL A 128 -1.13 3.10 -14.74
CA VAL A 128 -1.89 4.15 -14.06
C VAL A 128 -1.13 5.47 -14.13
#